data_de3b844cf7030220289080be0b09e996
#
_entry.id   de3b844cf7030220289080be0b09e996
#
_cell.length_a   1.000
_cell.length_b   1.000
_cell.length_c   1.000
_cell.angle_alpha   90.00
_cell.angle_beta   90.00
_cell.angle_gamma   90.00
#
_symmetry.space_group_name_H-M   'P 1'
#
loop_
_entity.id
_entity.type
_entity.pdbx_description
1 polymer ?
#
loop_
_entity_poly.entity_id
_entity_poly.type
_entity_poly.pdbx_seq_one_letter_code
_entity_poly.pdbx_strand_id
1 'polypeptide(L)'
;MNAAKRILLVDDSPLIRESSAQALGAAGYEVTVRGAFDELIEHGIDGFDLILMDVQMPELYGDDVAFTLRGERGVTTPIYLFSSIDVDELAGLAADAGVAGYISKNAGLEHLVTRVNEILH
;
A
#
# COMPACT_ATOMS: atom_id res chain seq x y z
N MET A 1 -15.55 -16.62 14.58
CA MET A 1 -15.09 -16.47 13.20
C MET A 1 -14.46 -15.09 13.01
N ASN A 2 -13.22 -15.03 12.56
CA ASN A 2 -12.54 -13.75 12.39
C ASN A 2 -12.91 -13.15 11.04
N ALA A 3 -13.15 -11.84 11.04
CA ALA A 3 -13.33 -11.11 9.79
C ALA A 3 -12.02 -11.11 9.00
N ALA A 4 -12.12 -11.08 7.68
CA ALA A 4 -10.94 -10.96 6.83
C ALA A 4 -10.23 -9.63 7.11
N LYS A 5 -8.90 -9.65 7.09
CA LYS A 5 -8.10 -8.43 7.18
C LYS A 5 -8.34 -7.58 5.94
N ARG A 6 -8.41 -6.27 6.13
CA ARG A 6 -8.73 -5.31 5.07
C ARG A 6 -7.48 -4.55 4.64
N ILE A 7 -7.24 -4.55 3.33
CA ILE A 7 -6.08 -3.89 2.73
C ILE A 7 -6.56 -2.80 1.78
N LEU A 8 -5.96 -1.62 1.90
CA LEU A 8 -6.15 -0.53 0.93
C LEU A 8 -4.93 -0.50 0.02
N LEU A 9 -5.14 -0.66 -1.27
CA LEU A 9 -4.08 -0.62 -2.28
C LEU A 9 -4.26 0.64 -3.14
N VAL A 10 -3.28 1.52 -3.10
CA VAL A 10 -3.27 2.77 -3.86
C VAL A 10 -2.21 2.67 -4.95
N ASP A 11 -2.63 2.59 -6.20
CA ASP A 11 -1.74 2.39 -7.34
C ASP A 11 -2.44 2.90 -8.61
N ASP A 12 -1.76 3.68 -9.43
CA ASP A 12 -2.33 4.24 -10.65
C ASP A 12 -2.35 3.24 -11.82
N SER A 13 -1.63 2.14 -11.73
CA SER A 13 -1.60 1.13 -12.78
C SER A 13 -2.78 0.17 -12.66
N PRO A 14 -3.71 0.13 -13.63
CA PRO A 14 -4.82 -0.82 -13.59
C PRO A 14 -4.37 -2.26 -13.52
N LEU A 15 -3.30 -2.60 -14.24
CA LEU A 15 -2.77 -3.97 -14.26
C LEU A 15 -2.26 -4.39 -12.88
N ILE A 16 -1.50 -3.52 -12.22
CA ILE A 16 -0.97 -3.81 -10.88
C ILE A 16 -2.09 -3.89 -9.85
N ARG A 17 -3.06 -2.97 -9.91
CA ARG A 17 -4.23 -3.02 -9.01
C ARG A 17 -4.97 -4.35 -9.13
N GLU A 18 -5.27 -4.74 -10.36
CA GLU A 18 -6.04 -5.94 -10.64
C GLU A 18 -5.29 -7.21 -10.22
N SER A 19 -4.03 -7.36 -10.64
CA SER A 19 -3.25 -8.56 -10.33
C SER A 19 -2.94 -8.68 -8.84
N SER A 20 -2.60 -7.57 -8.20
CA SER A 20 -2.30 -7.57 -6.76
C SER A 20 -3.55 -7.83 -5.93
N ALA A 21 -4.67 -7.21 -6.27
CA ALA A 21 -5.94 -7.44 -5.59
C ALA A 21 -6.40 -8.89 -5.73
N GLN A 22 -6.22 -9.47 -6.90
CA GLN A 22 -6.58 -10.87 -7.15
C GLN A 22 -5.72 -11.81 -6.31
N ALA A 23 -4.41 -11.59 -6.28
CA ALA A 23 -3.49 -12.42 -5.50
C ALA A 23 -3.78 -12.34 -4.00
N LEU A 24 -3.99 -11.14 -3.49
CA LEU A 24 -4.29 -10.93 -2.07
C LEU A 24 -5.68 -11.46 -1.71
N GLY A 25 -6.65 -11.26 -2.59
CA GLY A 25 -8.00 -11.80 -2.40
C GLY A 25 -8.00 -13.33 -2.33
N ALA A 26 -7.22 -13.98 -3.19
CA ALA A 26 -7.06 -15.44 -3.17
C ALA A 26 -6.40 -15.92 -1.87
N ALA A 27 -5.59 -15.07 -1.22
CA ALA A 27 -4.98 -15.39 0.07
C ALA A 27 -5.90 -15.12 1.27
N GLY A 28 -7.12 -14.66 1.04
CA GLY A 28 -8.12 -14.46 2.08
C GLY A 28 -8.27 -13.03 2.58
N TYR A 29 -7.66 -12.05 1.92
CA TYR A 29 -7.78 -10.65 2.30
C TYR A 29 -8.92 -9.95 1.56
N GLU A 30 -9.49 -8.94 2.19
CA GLU A 30 -10.46 -8.06 1.56
C GLU A 30 -9.71 -6.83 1.06
N VAL A 31 -9.61 -6.67 -0.25
CA VAL A 31 -8.80 -5.63 -0.88
C VAL A 31 -9.69 -4.56 -1.49
N THR A 32 -9.42 -3.31 -1.12
CA THR A 32 -10.03 -2.14 -1.73
C THR A 32 -8.94 -1.41 -2.52
N VAL A 33 -9.24 -1.06 -3.77
CA VAL A 33 -8.26 -0.41 -4.65
C VAL A 33 -8.66 1.05 -4.91
N ARG A 34 -7.64 1.91 -5.01
CA ARG A 34 -7.79 3.31 -5.40
C ARG A 34 -6.72 3.64 -6.42
N GLY A 35 -7.11 4.33 -7.47
CA GLY A 35 -6.21 4.66 -8.58
C GLY A 35 -5.61 6.05 -8.50
N ALA A 36 -6.07 6.88 -7.58
CA ALA A 36 -5.63 8.27 -7.48
C ALA A 36 -5.81 8.80 -6.07
N PHE A 37 -5.05 9.85 -5.76
CA PHE A 37 -5.11 10.51 -4.46
C PHE A 37 -6.50 11.08 -4.16
N ASP A 38 -7.16 11.63 -5.16
CA ASP A 38 -8.50 12.21 -5.01
C ASP A 38 -9.51 11.20 -4.46
N GLU A 39 -9.37 9.93 -4.87
CA GLU A 39 -10.22 8.86 -4.38
C GLU A 39 -10.02 8.61 -2.88
N LEU A 40 -8.81 8.81 -2.37
CA LEU A 40 -8.54 8.69 -0.93
C LEU A 40 -9.26 9.76 -0.13
N ILE A 41 -9.27 10.98 -0.64
CA ILE A 41 -9.95 12.09 0.00
C ILE A 41 -11.47 11.86 -0.02
N GLU A 42 -12.00 11.41 -1.15
CA GLU A 42 -13.43 11.20 -1.34
C GLU A 42 -13.99 10.06 -0.50
N HIS A 43 -13.27 8.92 -0.45
CA HIS A 43 -13.75 7.70 0.20
C HIS A 43 -13.16 7.43 1.58
N GLY A 44 -12.13 8.17 1.96
CA GLY A 44 -11.47 7.99 3.24
C GLY A 44 -10.50 6.81 3.27
N ILE A 45 -9.82 6.68 4.39
CA ILE A 45 -8.75 5.70 4.58
C ILE A 45 -8.92 4.91 5.89
N ASP A 46 -10.05 5.06 6.56
CA ASP A 46 -10.29 4.42 7.85
C ASP A 46 -10.77 2.97 7.69
N GLY A 47 -10.51 2.15 8.68
CA GLY A 47 -11.02 0.80 8.74
C GLY A 47 -10.17 -0.25 8.02
N PHE A 48 -8.97 0.12 7.59
CA PHE A 48 -8.04 -0.82 6.96
C PHE A 48 -6.98 -1.30 7.96
N ASP A 49 -6.52 -2.53 7.76
CA ASP A 49 -5.46 -3.12 8.58
C ASP A 49 -4.07 -2.85 8.00
N LEU A 50 -4.00 -2.53 6.70
CA LEU A 50 -2.77 -2.24 5.99
C LEU A 50 -3.05 -1.33 4.80
N ILE A 51 -2.16 -0.39 4.56
CA ILE A 51 -2.19 0.47 3.37
C ILE A 51 -0.94 0.20 2.55
N LEU A 52 -1.13 -0.18 1.28
CA LEU A 52 -0.05 -0.31 0.31
C LEU A 52 -0.12 0.91 -0.62
N MET A 53 0.96 1.70 -0.65
CA MET A 53 0.99 2.98 -1.36
C MET A 53 2.05 2.96 -2.45
N ASP A 54 1.62 3.13 -3.71
CA ASP A 54 2.55 3.31 -4.82
C ASP A 54 3.28 4.64 -4.67
N VAL A 55 4.57 4.63 -4.96
CA VAL A 55 5.42 5.82 -4.92
C VAL A 55 5.26 6.66 -6.20
N GLN A 56 5.04 6.00 -7.33
CA GLN A 56 5.02 6.62 -8.65
C GLN A 56 3.61 6.84 -9.16
N MET A 57 2.96 7.89 -8.67
CA MET A 57 1.65 8.31 -9.17
C MET A 57 1.79 9.61 -9.97
N PRO A 58 1.00 9.80 -11.08
CA PRO A 58 1.20 10.92 -12.00
C PRO A 58 1.17 12.31 -11.39
N GLU A 59 0.35 12.54 -10.39
CA GLU A 59 0.14 13.85 -9.80
C GLU A 59 0.88 14.07 -8.50
N LEU A 60 1.17 13.00 -7.78
CA LEU A 60 1.80 13.06 -6.47
C LEU A 60 2.68 11.84 -6.27
N TYR A 61 3.76 12.02 -5.52
CA TYR A 61 4.58 10.89 -5.08
C TYR A 61 3.92 10.26 -3.86
N GLY A 62 3.78 8.94 -3.86
CA GLY A 62 3.14 8.20 -2.78
C GLY A 62 3.82 8.36 -1.44
N ASP A 63 5.15 8.56 -1.42
CA ASP A 63 5.89 8.82 -0.20
C ASP A 63 5.49 10.15 0.44
N ASP A 64 5.23 11.20 -0.36
CA ASP A 64 4.74 12.48 0.15
C ASP A 64 3.32 12.35 0.71
N VAL A 65 2.47 11.59 0.02
CA VAL A 65 1.11 11.31 0.51
C VAL A 65 1.18 10.56 1.84
N ALA A 66 2.02 9.53 1.94
CA ALA A 66 2.17 8.75 3.15
C ALA A 66 2.67 9.60 4.31
N PHE A 67 3.64 10.48 4.06
CA PHE A 67 4.15 11.41 5.07
C PHE A 67 3.03 12.31 5.61
N THR A 68 2.21 12.88 4.70
CA THR A 68 1.09 13.73 5.08
C THR A 68 0.05 12.97 5.90
N LEU A 69 -0.29 11.75 5.50
CA LEU A 69 -1.25 10.93 6.24
C LEU A 69 -0.78 10.63 7.66
N ARG A 70 0.50 10.29 7.80
CA ARG A 70 1.07 9.99 9.13
C ARG A 70 1.21 11.24 9.99
N GLY A 71 1.68 12.34 9.41
CA GLY A 71 1.98 13.56 10.13
C GLY A 71 0.78 14.44 10.40
N GLU A 72 0.01 14.75 9.37
CA GLU A 72 -1.09 15.70 9.45
C GLU A 72 -2.43 15.07 9.79
N ARG A 73 -2.68 13.86 9.31
CA ARG A 73 -3.95 13.17 9.51
C ARG A 73 -3.95 12.20 10.68
N GLY A 74 -2.79 11.91 11.25
CA GLY A 74 -2.68 11.04 12.41
C GLY A 74 -3.06 9.59 12.14
N VAL A 75 -2.90 9.13 10.91
CA VAL A 75 -3.23 7.75 10.51
C VAL A 75 -2.32 6.78 11.23
N THR A 76 -2.90 5.82 11.96
CA THR A 76 -2.14 4.82 12.71
C THR A 76 -2.03 3.48 12.00
N THR A 77 -2.84 3.24 10.98
CA THR A 77 -2.75 2.03 10.15
C THR A 77 -1.36 1.93 9.53
N PRO A 78 -0.71 0.75 9.57
CA PRO A 78 0.59 0.59 8.93
C PRO A 78 0.53 0.92 7.43
N ILE A 79 1.47 1.74 6.97
CA ILE A 79 1.62 2.10 5.57
C ILE A 79 2.92 1.50 5.07
N TYR A 80 2.85 0.75 3.97
CA TYR A 80 4.03 0.21 3.29
C TYR A 80 4.07 0.78 1.88
N LEU A 81 5.22 1.30 1.48
CA LEU A 81 5.42 1.74 0.10
C LEU A 81 5.51 0.51 -0.80
N PHE A 82 4.89 0.57 -1.97
CA PHE A 82 4.83 -0.54 -2.90
C PHE A 82 5.20 -0.04 -4.29
N SER A 83 6.40 -0.39 -4.77
CA SER A 83 6.94 0.21 -5.99
C SER A 83 7.92 -0.71 -6.69
N SER A 84 8.16 -0.43 -7.99
CA SER A 84 9.15 -1.12 -8.81
C SER A 84 10.48 -0.38 -8.90
N ILE A 85 10.64 0.74 -8.19
CA ILE A 85 11.92 1.45 -8.15
C ILE A 85 12.98 0.61 -7.42
N ASP A 86 14.25 1.02 -7.56
CA ASP A 86 15.36 0.34 -6.90
C ASP A 86 15.11 0.18 -5.40
N VAL A 87 15.43 -1.00 -4.86
CA VAL A 87 15.15 -1.36 -3.47
C VAL A 87 15.84 -0.40 -2.49
N ASP A 88 17.07 0.01 -2.76
CA ASP A 88 17.79 0.93 -1.86
C ASP A 88 17.13 2.30 -1.84
N GLU A 89 16.69 2.78 -3.00
CA GLU A 89 15.95 4.03 -3.11
C GLU A 89 14.61 3.93 -2.38
N LEU A 90 13.89 2.83 -2.59
CA LEU A 90 12.60 2.58 -1.96
C LEU A 90 12.72 2.54 -0.43
N ALA A 91 13.74 1.88 0.08
CA ALA A 91 14.02 1.84 1.52
C ALA A 91 14.28 3.22 2.10
N GLY A 92 15.04 4.06 1.37
CA GLY A 92 15.30 5.44 1.77
C GLY A 92 14.03 6.28 1.82
N LEU A 93 13.18 6.17 0.81
CA LEU A 93 11.90 6.89 0.77
C LEU A 93 10.97 6.45 1.91
N ALA A 94 10.93 5.16 2.22
CA ALA A 94 10.12 4.66 3.32
C ALA A 94 10.60 5.21 4.66
N ALA A 95 11.92 5.25 4.88
CA ALA A 95 12.49 5.81 6.10
C ALA A 95 12.18 7.30 6.23
N ASP A 96 12.35 8.06 5.14
CA ASP A 96 12.10 9.51 5.13
C ASP A 96 10.62 9.83 5.35
N ALA A 97 9.72 9.02 4.80
CA ALA A 97 8.28 9.22 4.97
C ALA A 97 7.78 8.79 6.35
N GLY A 98 8.58 8.08 7.11
CA GLY A 98 8.18 7.61 8.44
C GLY A 98 7.15 6.50 8.40
N VAL A 99 7.08 5.74 7.31
CA VAL A 99 6.15 4.61 7.18
C VAL A 99 6.76 3.33 7.74
N ALA A 100 5.94 2.28 7.86
CA ALA A 100 6.35 1.04 8.50
C ALA A 100 7.38 0.24 7.69
N GLY A 101 7.39 0.39 6.37
CA GLY A 101 8.34 -0.31 5.53
C GLY A 101 8.00 -0.21 4.05
N TYR A 102 8.49 -1.16 3.28
CA TYR A 102 8.29 -1.18 1.83
C TYR A 102 8.20 -2.62 1.31
N ILE A 103 7.60 -2.75 0.12
CA ILE A 103 7.54 -4.02 -0.61
C ILE A 103 7.88 -3.71 -2.07
N SER A 104 8.82 -4.47 -2.65
CA SER A 104 9.19 -4.30 -4.05
C SER A 104 8.22 -5.04 -4.97
N LYS A 105 7.71 -4.35 -6.00
CA LYS A 105 6.91 -4.99 -7.04
C LYS A 105 7.73 -5.97 -7.87
N ASN A 106 9.03 -5.76 -7.96
CA ASN A 106 9.93 -6.58 -8.77
C ASN A 106 10.11 -8.00 -8.22
N ALA A 107 9.79 -8.21 -6.96
CA ALA A 107 9.89 -9.53 -6.33
C ALA A 107 8.69 -10.44 -6.63
N GLY A 108 7.65 -9.92 -7.29
CA GLY A 108 6.52 -10.71 -7.75
C GLY A 108 5.36 -10.82 -6.77
N LEU A 109 4.26 -11.42 -7.24
CA LEU A 109 3.02 -11.53 -6.47
C LEU A 109 3.13 -12.49 -5.29
N GLU A 110 3.89 -13.57 -5.41
CA GLU A 110 4.12 -14.49 -4.30
C GLU A 110 4.83 -13.79 -3.15
N HIS A 111 5.82 -12.95 -3.48
CA HIS A 111 6.52 -12.15 -2.48
C HIS A 111 5.57 -11.16 -1.79
N LEU A 112 4.71 -10.51 -2.57
CA LEU A 112 3.70 -9.60 -2.03
C LEU A 112 2.83 -10.33 -0.99
N VAL A 113 2.29 -11.48 -1.34
CA VAL A 113 1.44 -12.26 -0.43
C VAL A 113 2.21 -12.67 0.82
N THR A 114 3.45 -13.15 0.66
CA THR A 114 4.30 -13.55 1.78
C THR A 114 4.55 -12.40 2.74
N ARG A 115 4.89 -11.23 2.20
CA ARG A 115 5.14 -10.04 3.02
C ARG A 115 3.87 -9.59 3.76
N VAL A 116 2.74 -9.57 3.08
CA VAL A 116 1.48 -9.18 3.71
C VAL A 116 1.11 -10.16 4.82
N ASN A 117 1.31 -11.46 4.61
CA ASN A 117 1.08 -12.45 5.66
C ASN A 117 1.97 -12.20 6.88
N GLU A 118 3.24 -11.86 6.66
CA GLU A 118 4.17 -11.54 7.76
C GLU A 118 3.72 -10.29 8.53
N ILE A 119 3.23 -9.29 7.82
CA ILE A 119 2.81 -8.01 8.41
C ILE A 119 1.52 -8.17 9.22
N LEU A 120 0.56 -8.94 8.73
CA LEU A 120 -0.78 -9.03 9.30
C LEU A 120 -1.01 -10.25 10.18
N HIS A 121 -0.07 -11.12 10.24
CA HIS A 121 -0.13 -12.32 11.09
C HIS A 121 1.14 -12.47 11.91
#